data_32d9e56485b746673e49c26e7faaf196
#
_entry.id   32d9e56485b746673e49c26e7faaf196
#
_cell.length_a   1.000
_cell.length_b   1.000
_cell.length_c   1.000
_cell.angle_alpha   90.00
_cell.angle_beta   90.00
_cell.angle_gamma   90.00
#
_symmetry.space_group_name_H-M   'P 1'
#
loop_
_entity.id
_entity.type
_entity.pdbx_description
1 polymer ?
#
loop_
_entity_poly.entity_id
_entity_poly.type
_entity_poly.pdbx_seq_one_letter_code
_entity_poly.pdbx_strand_id
1 'polypeptide(L)' 'MGDVMKNNLRKLRKQAGLTQISLQMKTGIEQALLSKFENGERIPPTETLIILADFYGVSMDYIVGRTENPDINR' A
#
# COMPACT_ATOMS: atom_id res chain seq x y z
N MET A 1 -16.63 -2.87 15.89
CA MET A 1 -16.15 -2.28 15.06
C MET A 1 -15.13 -2.93 14.33
N GLY A 2 -15.28 -3.22 13.31
CA GLY A 2 -14.36 -3.93 12.53
C GLY A 2 -13.06 -3.21 12.56
N ASP A 3 -12.12 -3.83 13.06
CA ASP A 3 -10.87 -3.22 13.17
C ASP A 3 -10.25 -3.20 11.82
N VAL A 4 -10.45 -2.10 11.16
CA VAL A 4 -9.79 -1.89 9.90
C VAL A 4 -8.31 -1.71 10.19
N MET A 5 -7.46 -2.51 9.58
CA MET A 5 -6.06 -2.38 9.79
C MET A 5 -5.58 -1.07 9.19
N LYS A 6 -5.01 -0.23 10.01
CA LYS A 6 -4.48 1.03 9.54
C LYS A 6 -3.23 0.79 8.71
N ASN A 7 -3.19 1.40 7.56
CA ASN A 7 -2.01 1.36 6.71
C ASN A 7 -1.90 2.66 5.93
N ASN A 8 -0.80 2.83 5.24
CA ASN A 8 -0.53 4.08 4.53
C ASN A 8 -0.74 3.98 3.02
N LEU A 9 -1.39 2.92 2.55
CA LEU A 9 -1.53 2.70 1.11
C LEU A 9 -2.32 3.79 0.41
N ARG A 10 -3.48 4.16 0.96
CA ARG A 10 -4.29 5.21 0.35
C ARG A 10 -3.56 6.55 0.37
N LYS A 11 -2.91 6.84 1.48
CA LYS A 11 -2.14 8.07 1.63
C LYS A 11 -1.04 8.16 0.57
N LEU A 12 -0.29 7.07 0.41
CA LEU A 12 0.79 7.03 -0.58
C LEU A 12 0.25 7.22 -1.99
N ARG A 13 -0.86 6.54 -2.31
CA ARG A 13 -1.45 6.66 -3.63
C ARG A 13 -1.91 8.09 -3.92
N LYS A 14 -2.56 8.71 -2.95
CA LYS A 14 -3.04 10.08 -3.13
C LYS A 14 -1.89 11.07 -3.22
N GLN A 15 -0.86 10.88 -2.43
CA GLN A 15 0.33 11.74 -2.51
C GLN A 15 1.02 11.61 -3.87
N ALA A 16 0.94 10.46 -4.49
CA ALA A 16 1.50 10.24 -5.82
C ALA A 16 0.57 10.72 -6.94
N GLY A 17 -0.62 11.20 -6.59
CA GLY A 17 -1.57 11.71 -7.60
C GLY A 17 -2.20 10.62 -8.43
N LEU A 18 -2.31 9.40 -7.89
CA LEU A 18 -2.80 8.24 -8.66
C LEU A 18 -4.19 7.83 -8.24
N THR A 19 -4.97 7.34 -9.22
CA THR A 19 -6.20 6.61 -8.93
C THR A 19 -5.85 5.14 -8.72
N GLN A 20 -6.80 4.37 -8.19
CA GLN A 20 -6.58 2.92 -8.06
C GLN A 20 -6.38 2.27 -9.42
N ILE A 21 -7.12 2.72 -10.43
CA ILE A 21 -6.97 2.19 -11.79
C ILE A 21 -5.59 2.50 -12.35
N SER A 22 -5.10 3.71 -12.19
CA SER A 22 -3.77 4.04 -12.70
C SER A 22 -2.70 3.25 -11.95
N LEU A 23 -2.89 3.00 -10.66
CA LEU A 23 -1.95 2.18 -9.91
C LEU A 23 -1.97 0.73 -10.39
N GLN A 24 -3.15 0.20 -10.72
CA GLN A 24 -3.24 -1.13 -11.32
C GLN A 24 -2.42 -1.18 -12.61
N MET A 25 -2.54 -0.18 -13.45
CA MET A 25 -1.82 -0.15 -14.72
C MET A 25 -0.30 -0.12 -14.52
N LYS A 26 0.15 0.51 -13.42
CA LYS A 26 1.59 0.64 -13.15
C LYS A 26 2.17 -0.55 -12.42
N THR A 27 1.39 -1.24 -11.61
CA THR A 27 1.91 -2.31 -10.76
C THR A 27 1.42 -3.70 -11.16
N GLY A 28 0.33 -3.77 -11.93
CA GLY A 28 -0.29 -5.05 -12.26
C GLY A 28 -1.18 -5.61 -11.15
N ILE A 29 -1.35 -4.88 -10.06
CA ILE A 29 -2.21 -5.32 -8.96
C ILE A 29 -3.63 -4.87 -9.28
N GLU A 30 -4.59 -5.79 -9.26
CA GLU A 30 -5.97 -5.48 -9.61
C GLU A 30 -6.58 -4.43 -8.70
N GLN A 31 -7.35 -3.53 -9.30
CA GLN A 31 -7.98 -2.43 -8.57
C GLN A 31 -8.86 -2.92 -7.42
N ALA A 32 -9.57 -4.03 -7.62
CA ALA A 32 -10.42 -4.57 -6.55
C ALA A 32 -9.59 -5.00 -5.34
N LEU A 33 -8.40 -5.56 -5.57
CA LEU A 33 -7.50 -5.92 -4.49
C LEU A 33 -6.91 -4.69 -3.83
N LEU A 34 -6.51 -3.70 -4.62
CA LEU A 34 -5.98 -2.45 -4.07
C LEU A 34 -6.99 -1.82 -3.13
N SER A 35 -8.27 -1.82 -3.54
CA SER A 35 -9.33 -1.26 -2.70
C SER A 35 -9.43 -1.99 -1.37
N LYS A 36 -9.38 -3.32 -1.39
CA LYS A 36 -9.46 -4.11 -0.16
C LYS A 36 -8.27 -3.86 0.75
N PHE A 37 -7.07 -3.76 0.17
CA PHE A 37 -5.88 -3.45 0.95
C PHE A 37 -5.98 -2.08 1.58
N GLU A 38 -6.40 -1.06 0.82
CA GLU A 38 -6.50 0.30 1.33
C GLU A 38 -7.56 0.43 2.41
N ASN A 39 -8.62 -0.36 2.33
CA ASN A 39 -9.70 -0.33 3.32
C ASN A 39 -9.38 -1.18 4.55
N GLY A 40 -8.26 -1.89 4.55
CA GLY A 40 -7.91 -2.76 5.66
C GLY A 40 -8.70 -4.07 5.69
N GLU A 41 -9.45 -4.37 4.62
CA GLU A 41 -10.23 -5.60 4.55
C GLU A 41 -9.35 -6.81 4.31
N ARG A 42 -8.16 -6.59 3.80
CA ARG A 42 -7.25 -7.66 3.45
C ARG A 42 -5.82 -7.18 3.64
N ILE A 43 -4.98 -8.05 4.15
CA ILE A 43 -3.56 -7.76 4.30
C ILE A 43 -2.84 -8.17 3.03
N PRO A 44 -2.08 -7.27 2.39
CA PRO A 44 -1.35 -7.65 1.18
C PRO A 44 -0.36 -8.77 1.48
N PRO A 45 -0.25 -9.76 0.61
CA PRO A 45 0.81 -10.78 0.74
C PRO A 45 2.18 -10.12 0.61
N THR A 46 3.20 -10.81 1.10
CA THR A 46 4.57 -10.28 1.09
C THR A 46 4.99 -9.82 -0.29
N GLU A 47 4.71 -10.60 -1.33
CA GLU A 47 5.10 -10.24 -2.69
C GLU A 47 4.45 -8.94 -3.13
N THR A 48 3.19 -8.75 -2.78
CA THR A 48 2.47 -7.52 -3.12
C THR A 48 3.04 -6.34 -2.35
N LEU A 49 3.38 -6.56 -1.07
CA LEU A 49 4.01 -5.51 -0.26
C LEU A 49 5.35 -5.07 -0.86
N ILE A 50 6.13 -6.02 -1.34
CA ILE A 50 7.41 -5.70 -1.96
C ILE A 50 7.20 -4.84 -3.21
N ILE A 51 6.23 -5.20 -4.05
CA ILE A 51 5.94 -4.42 -5.25
C ILE A 51 5.55 -3.00 -4.89
N LEU A 52 4.66 -2.85 -3.91
CA LEU A 52 4.19 -1.53 -3.50
C LEU A 52 5.28 -0.72 -2.82
N ALA A 53 6.08 -1.37 -1.96
CA ALA A 53 7.18 -0.70 -1.29
C ALA A 53 8.21 -0.18 -2.30
N ASP A 54 8.55 -1.00 -3.29
CA ASP A 54 9.48 -0.62 -4.34
C ASP A 54 8.89 0.50 -5.19
N PHE A 55 7.62 0.40 -5.54
CA PHE A 55 6.96 1.40 -6.38
C PHE A 55 6.97 2.77 -5.70
N TYR A 56 6.65 2.81 -4.42
CA TYR A 56 6.58 4.08 -3.68
C TYR A 56 7.92 4.50 -3.07
N GLY A 57 8.92 3.62 -3.08
CA GLY A 57 10.21 3.92 -2.48
C GLY A 57 10.17 4.04 -0.97
N VAL A 58 9.35 3.23 -0.32
CA VAL A 58 9.20 3.25 1.15
C VAL A 58 9.39 1.85 1.70
N SER A 59 9.53 1.76 3.04
CA SER A 59 9.66 0.46 3.69
C SER A 59 8.31 -0.25 3.76
N MET A 60 8.35 -1.57 3.83
CA MET A 60 7.14 -2.36 4.05
C MET A 60 6.54 -2.04 5.42
N ASP A 61 7.38 -1.79 6.43
CA ASP A 61 6.90 -1.43 7.76
C ASP A 61 6.09 -0.14 7.71
N TYR A 62 6.50 0.82 6.90
CA TYR A 62 5.74 2.06 6.75
C TYR A 62 4.38 1.79 6.10
N ILE A 63 4.35 0.92 5.09
CA ILE A 63 3.09 0.61 4.40
C ILE A 63 2.07 0.04 5.39
N VAL A 64 2.50 -0.90 6.23
CA VAL A 64 1.58 -1.55 7.16
C VAL A 64 1.38 -0.78 8.46
N GLY A 65 1.99 0.39 8.58
CA GLY A 65 1.75 1.25 9.73
C GLY A 65 2.56 0.91 10.98
N ARG A 66 3.60 0.10 10.85
CA ARG A 66 4.44 -0.25 12.00
C ARG A 66 5.44 0.84 12.37
N THR A 67 5.71 1.76 11.43
CA THR A 67 6.60 2.88 11.68
C THR A 67 6.05 4.10 10.96
N GLU A 68 6.35 5.28 11.47
CA GLU A 68 6.00 6.53 10.82
C GLU A 68 7.11 7.01 9.88
N ASN A 69 8.25 6.31 9.89
CA ASN A 69 9.36 6.66 9.03
C ASN A 69 9.29 5.86 7.73
N PRO A 70 9.11 6.51 6.58
CA PRO A 70 9.01 5.79 5.32
C PRO A 70 10.35 5.25 4.80
N ASP A 71 11.45 5.67 5.38
CA ASP A 71 12.76 5.30 4.88
C ASP A 71 12.98 3.79 4.95
N ILE A 72 13.61 3.26 3.89
CA ILE A 72 13.95 1.86 3.85
C ILE A 72 15.09 1.61 4.82
N ASN A 73 14.86 0.67 5.75
CA ASN A 73 15.88 0.33 6.71
C ASN A 73 16.80 -0.70 6.11
N ARG A 74 18.06 -0.49 6.25
CA ARG A 74 19.04 -1.43 5.71
C ARG A 74 19.92 -1.97 6.79
#